data_a9b63f7edfb2d5ac4b9dbe7c339234d5
#
_entry.id   a9b63f7edfb2d5ac4b9dbe7c339234d5
#
_cell.length_a   1.000
_cell.length_b   1.000
_cell.length_c   1.000
_cell.angle_alpha   90.00
_cell.angle_beta   90.00
_cell.angle_gamma   90.00
#
_symmetry.space_group_name_H-M   'P 1'
#
loop_
_entity.id
_entity.type
_entity.pdbx_description
1 polymer ?
#
loop_
_entity_poly.entity_id
_entity_poly.type
_entity_poly.pdbx_seq_one_letter_code
_entity_poly.pdbx_strand_id
1 'polypeptide(L)'
;MNLLSFIKNNLFIQNFFSSLNVLWHPFLEHTLSKYTAIKKAMFMNYHDNTLGDYLEFGVFTGSSFNFAMKINKKMNRIFKRKIDTQFVGFDSFDGFGEIKPNDEHPSFNDNIFKVDKKKVIKNIEKSAKGQKFKLIEGFYHKTLENKKTSDYGINKSRIIMIDCDLKESTSIALNFAKQSLQEGTIIIFDDFNFYKGNKNK
;
A
#
# COMPACT_ATOMS: atom_id res chain seq x y z
N MET A 1 -10.38 15.41 30.81
CA MET A 1 -9.35 15.45 29.72
C MET A 1 -9.06 14.00 29.33
N ASN A 2 -9.27 13.62 28.08
CA ASN A 2 -9.03 12.25 27.61
C ASN A 2 -7.51 11.98 27.61
N LEU A 3 -7.06 10.79 28.04
CA LEU A 3 -5.66 10.38 28.07
C LEU A 3 -4.93 10.66 26.74
N LEU A 4 -5.59 10.45 25.62
CA LEU A 4 -5.04 10.73 24.29
C LEU A 4 -4.81 12.22 24.05
N SER A 5 -5.70 13.08 24.54
CA SER A 5 -5.53 14.54 24.46
C SER A 5 -4.39 15.02 25.35
N PHE A 6 -4.22 14.42 26.52
CA PHE A 6 -3.08 14.70 27.41
C PHE A 6 -1.75 14.34 26.74
N ILE A 7 -1.65 13.12 26.17
CA ILE A 7 -0.44 12.66 25.48
C ILE A 7 -0.12 13.57 24.29
N LYS A 8 -1.13 13.93 23.49
CA LYS A 8 -0.98 14.78 22.30
C LYS A 8 -0.49 16.18 22.64
N ASN A 9 -0.90 16.75 23.77
CA ASN A 9 -0.62 18.13 24.13
C ASN A 9 0.52 18.28 25.15
N ASN A 10 1.14 17.19 25.58
CA ASN A 10 2.22 17.22 26.55
C ASN A 10 3.59 17.30 25.83
N LEU A 11 4.27 18.44 25.98
CA LEU A 11 5.56 18.69 25.33
C LEU A 11 6.65 17.68 25.73
N PHE A 12 6.68 17.26 26.99
CA PHE A 12 7.66 16.26 27.45
C PHE A 12 7.48 14.94 26.73
N ILE A 13 6.24 14.49 26.59
CA ILE A 13 5.91 13.24 25.88
C ILE A 13 6.26 13.36 24.38
N GLN A 14 5.93 14.50 23.77
CA GLN A 14 6.28 14.77 22.39
C GLN A 14 7.79 14.75 22.16
N ASN A 15 8.56 15.43 23.02
CA ASN A 15 10.02 15.47 22.94
C ASN A 15 10.63 14.08 23.16
N PHE A 16 10.09 13.30 24.09
CA PHE A 16 10.54 11.92 24.30
C PHE A 16 10.38 11.06 23.04
N PHE A 17 9.19 11.07 22.42
CA PHE A 17 8.97 10.32 21.17
C PHE A 17 9.78 10.86 19.99
N SER A 18 9.95 12.18 19.90
CA SER A 18 10.80 12.80 18.89
C SER A 18 12.25 12.36 19.03
N SER A 19 12.77 12.36 20.26
CA SER A 19 14.14 11.91 20.53
C SER A 19 14.35 10.42 20.23
N LEU A 20 13.36 9.57 20.52
CA LEU A 20 13.41 8.17 20.13
C LEU A 20 13.46 8.00 18.60
N ASN A 21 12.70 8.82 17.87
CA ASN A 21 12.69 8.77 16.42
C ASN A 21 14.06 9.13 15.81
N VAL A 22 14.76 10.10 16.40
CA VAL A 22 16.13 10.48 15.96
C VAL A 22 17.13 9.32 16.08
N LEU A 23 16.90 8.36 16.97
CA LEU A 23 17.77 7.20 17.14
C LEU A 23 17.59 6.14 16.05
N TRP A 24 16.50 6.22 15.28
CA TRP A 24 16.23 5.24 14.24
C TRP A 24 17.05 5.53 12.99
N HIS A 25 17.59 4.47 12.42
CA HIS A 25 18.30 4.60 11.15
C HIS A 25 17.31 5.03 10.04
N PRO A 26 17.62 6.06 9.24
CA PRO A 26 16.69 6.57 8.20
C PRO A 26 16.18 5.51 7.22
N PHE A 27 17.00 4.51 6.90
CA PHE A 27 16.59 3.39 6.06
C PHE A 27 15.47 2.54 6.71
N LEU A 28 15.54 2.34 8.03
CA LEU A 28 14.47 1.61 8.75
C LEU A 28 13.19 2.44 8.78
N GLU A 29 13.31 3.75 8.98
CA GLU A 29 12.16 4.66 8.93
C GLU A 29 11.51 4.64 7.56
N HIS A 30 12.29 4.72 6.49
CA HIS A 30 11.79 4.60 5.12
C HIS A 30 11.02 3.30 4.91
N THR A 31 11.59 2.16 5.30
CA THR A 31 10.94 0.84 5.18
C THR A 31 9.63 0.74 5.97
N LEU A 32 9.54 1.43 7.12
CA LEU A 32 8.36 1.40 7.99
C LEU A 32 7.33 2.48 7.67
N SER A 33 7.69 3.50 6.90
CA SER A 33 6.83 4.65 6.59
C SER A 33 5.55 4.24 5.87
N LYS A 34 5.62 3.26 4.95
CA LYS A 34 4.44 2.72 4.25
C LYS A 34 3.37 2.18 5.22
N TYR A 35 3.78 1.49 6.27
CA TYR A 35 2.82 0.96 7.27
C TYR A 35 2.14 2.09 8.05
N THR A 36 2.89 3.15 8.36
CA THR A 36 2.34 4.34 9.01
C THR A 36 1.37 5.07 8.09
N ALA A 37 1.71 5.21 6.80
CA ALA A 37 0.84 5.81 5.80
C ALA A 37 -0.47 5.03 5.62
N ILE A 38 -0.39 3.70 5.47
CA ILE A 38 -1.57 2.81 5.38
C ILE A 38 -2.45 2.95 6.62
N LYS A 39 -1.85 2.92 7.82
CA LYS A 39 -2.58 3.05 9.08
C LYS A 39 -3.28 4.40 9.20
N LYS A 40 -2.61 5.49 8.81
CA LYS A 40 -3.16 6.85 8.81
C LYS A 40 -4.30 6.98 7.80
N ALA A 41 -4.13 6.49 6.58
CA ALA A 41 -5.16 6.49 5.55
C ALA A 41 -6.41 5.71 6.00
N MET A 42 -6.21 4.51 6.57
CA MET A 42 -7.33 3.74 7.12
C MET A 42 -8.08 4.50 8.21
N PHE A 43 -7.36 5.13 9.14
CA PHE A 43 -7.97 5.92 10.20
C PHE A 43 -8.80 7.09 9.64
N MET A 44 -8.27 7.84 8.66
CA MET A 44 -8.97 8.96 8.03
C MET A 44 -10.23 8.48 7.32
N ASN A 45 -10.17 7.43 6.49
CA ASN A 45 -11.33 6.89 5.81
C ASN A 45 -12.43 6.41 6.77
N TYR A 46 -12.04 5.83 7.92
CA TYR A 46 -13.02 5.45 8.95
C TYR A 46 -13.65 6.64 9.63
N HIS A 47 -12.88 7.70 9.87
CA HIS A 47 -13.38 8.94 10.43
C HIS A 47 -14.38 9.60 9.48
N ASP A 48 -14.03 9.70 8.20
CA ASP A 48 -14.83 10.39 7.18
C ASP A 48 -15.92 9.51 6.55
N ASN A 49 -16.02 8.25 7.00
CA ASN A 49 -16.97 7.27 6.47
C ASN A 49 -16.82 7.00 4.96
N THR A 50 -15.60 7.07 4.45
CA THR A 50 -15.32 6.74 3.05
C THR A 50 -15.40 5.23 2.85
N LEU A 51 -16.38 4.79 2.04
CA LEU A 51 -16.59 3.39 1.69
C LEU A 51 -15.83 3.04 0.42
N GLY A 52 -15.56 1.74 0.22
CA GLY A 52 -14.91 1.25 -1.00
C GLY A 52 -13.80 0.26 -0.72
N ASP A 53 -13.07 -0.09 -1.77
CA ASP A 53 -12.06 -1.12 -1.77
C ASP A 53 -10.65 -0.57 -1.46
N TYR A 54 -9.78 -1.47 -1.05
CA TYR A 54 -8.35 -1.24 -0.93
C TYR A 54 -7.65 -1.86 -2.14
N LEU A 55 -6.92 -1.05 -2.89
CA LEU A 55 -6.11 -1.51 -4.01
C LEU A 55 -4.62 -1.41 -3.66
N GLU A 56 -3.83 -2.41 -4.06
CA GLU A 56 -2.38 -2.39 -3.93
C GLU A 56 -1.73 -2.86 -5.21
N PHE A 57 -0.88 -2.00 -5.78
CA PHE A 57 -0.08 -2.27 -6.96
C PHE A 57 1.37 -2.46 -6.53
N GLY A 58 1.86 -3.70 -6.67
CA GLY A 58 3.10 -4.17 -6.07
C GLY A 58 2.83 -4.83 -4.71
N VAL A 59 2.45 -6.11 -4.72
CA VAL A 59 2.14 -6.87 -3.49
C VAL A 59 3.38 -7.55 -2.94
N PHE A 60 4.27 -8.01 -3.82
CA PHE A 60 5.49 -8.73 -3.49
C PHE A 60 5.24 -9.87 -2.48
N THR A 61 5.81 -9.79 -1.26
CA THR A 61 5.61 -10.78 -0.20
C THR A 61 4.25 -10.70 0.50
N GLY A 62 3.46 -9.67 0.21
CA GLY A 62 2.17 -9.41 0.84
C GLY A 62 2.24 -8.76 2.22
N SER A 63 3.39 -8.19 2.60
CA SER A 63 3.57 -7.64 3.95
C SER A 63 2.68 -6.41 4.22
N SER A 64 2.67 -5.44 3.32
CA SER A 64 1.83 -4.23 3.34
C SER A 64 0.35 -4.58 3.19
N PHE A 65 0.04 -5.48 2.28
CA PHE A 65 -1.32 -6.00 2.06
C PHE A 65 -1.90 -6.65 3.32
N ASN A 66 -1.12 -7.53 3.96
CA ASN A 66 -1.49 -8.15 5.25
C ASN A 66 -1.67 -7.10 6.35
N PHE A 67 -0.79 -6.10 6.38
CA PHE A 67 -0.88 -5.03 7.36
C PHE A 67 -2.17 -4.22 7.16
N ALA A 68 -2.52 -3.86 5.91
CA ALA A 68 -3.75 -3.15 5.59
C ALA A 68 -4.98 -3.92 6.08
N MET A 69 -5.04 -5.23 5.87
CA MET A 69 -6.13 -6.09 6.36
C MET A 69 -6.20 -6.12 7.89
N LYS A 70 -5.05 -6.20 8.58
CA LYS A 70 -4.99 -6.16 10.06
C LYS A 70 -5.48 -4.82 10.60
N ILE A 71 -5.06 -3.71 9.96
CA ILE A 71 -5.47 -2.37 10.36
C ILE A 71 -6.96 -2.16 10.10
N ASN A 72 -7.51 -2.64 8.98
CA ASN A 72 -8.95 -2.60 8.72
C ASN A 72 -9.76 -3.25 9.86
N LYS A 73 -9.35 -4.44 10.32
CA LYS A 73 -9.97 -5.07 11.48
C LYS A 73 -9.86 -4.25 12.76
N LYS A 74 -8.70 -3.65 12.99
CA LYS A 74 -8.48 -2.78 14.16
C LYS A 74 -9.40 -1.57 14.11
N MET A 75 -9.55 -0.94 12.95
CA MET A 75 -10.43 0.22 12.76
C MET A 75 -11.90 -0.16 12.93
N ASN A 76 -12.35 -1.31 12.40
CA ASN A 76 -13.69 -1.84 12.65
C ASN A 76 -14.03 -1.89 14.15
N ARG A 77 -13.08 -2.31 14.99
CA ARG A 77 -13.26 -2.39 16.45
C ARG A 77 -13.27 -0.99 17.10
N ILE A 78 -12.33 -0.13 16.72
CA ILE A 78 -12.20 1.22 17.28
C ILE A 78 -13.46 2.05 16.99
N PHE A 79 -13.93 2.03 15.75
CA PHE A 79 -15.09 2.79 15.32
C PHE A 79 -16.41 2.06 15.55
N LYS A 80 -16.38 0.83 16.11
CA LYS A 80 -17.57 -0.02 16.31
C LYS A 80 -18.44 -0.13 15.06
N ARG A 81 -17.80 -0.16 13.88
CA ARG A 81 -18.46 -0.13 12.56
C ARG A 81 -17.68 -1.02 11.60
N LYS A 82 -18.40 -1.82 10.81
CA LYS A 82 -17.80 -2.65 9.76
C LYS A 82 -17.96 -1.95 8.41
N ILE A 83 -16.83 -1.59 7.80
CA ILE A 83 -16.78 -1.22 6.38
C ILE A 83 -16.50 -2.51 5.60
N ASP A 84 -17.39 -2.88 4.69
CA ASP A 84 -17.17 -4.02 3.77
C ASP A 84 -16.19 -3.58 2.70
N THR A 85 -14.94 -3.99 2.86
CA THR A 85 -13.83 -3.67 1.99
C THR A 85 -13.33 -4.93 1.32
N GLN A 86 -13.28 -4.94 0.00
CA GLN A 86 -12.51 -5.92 -0.74
C GLN A 86 -11.06 -5.42 -0.86
N PHE A 87 -10.12 -6.32 -0.61
CA PHE A 87 -8.70 -6.05 -0.79
C PHE A 87 -8.27 -6.65 -2.13
N VAL A 88 -7.81 -5.81 -3.05
CA VAL A 88 -7.37 -6.28 -4.38
C VAL A 88 -5.91 -5.91 -4.58
N GLY A 89 -5.08 -6.93 -4.75
CA GLY A 89 -3.65 -6.77 -5.01
C GLY A 89 -3.31 -7.15 -6.45
N PHE A 90 -2.41 -6.39 -7.06
CA PHE A 90 -1.92 -6.61 -8.42
C PHE A 90 -0.40 -6.76 -8.37
N ASP A 91 0.11 -7.85 -8.92
CA ASP A 91 1.55 -8.12 -8.95
C ASP A 91 1.88 -9.14 -10.05
N SER A 92 3.06 -9.06 -10.63
CA SER A 92 3.56 -10.08 -11.55
C SER A 92 3.93 -11.37 -10.81
N PHE A 93 4.39 -11.25 -9.55
CA PHE A 93 5.08 -12.27 -8.77
C PHE A 93 6.34 -12.85 -9.46
N ASP A 94 6.69 -12.30 -10.60
CA ASP A 94 7.83 -12.69 -11.44
C ASP A 94 8.86 -11.55 -11.63
N GLY A 95 8.89 -10.60 -10.68
CA GLY A 95 9.79 -9.45 -10.72
C GLY A 95 9.32 -8.37 -11.70
N PHE A 96 10.26 -7.56 -12.15
CA PHE A 96 9.96 -6.41 -13.01
C PHE A 96 9.77 -6.78 -14.50
N GLY A 97 10.31 -7.94 -14.95
CA GLY A 97 10.43 -8.27 -16.34
C GLY A 97 11.52 -7.43 -17.03
N GLU A 98 11.26 -6.93 -18.23
CA GLU A 98 12.20 -6.09 -18.96
C GLU A 98 12.21 -4.67 -18.38
N ILE A 99 13.36 -4.26 -17.82
CA ILE A 99 13.57 -2.90 -17.29
C ILE A 99 14.08 -2.01 -18.43
N LYS A 100 13.34 -0.96 -18.75
CA LYS A 100 13.76 0.00 -19.76
C LYS A 100 14.95 0.85 -19.27
N PRO A 101 15.82 1.34 -20.18
CA PRO A 101 17.02 2.12 -19.80
C PRO A 101 16.73 3.34 -18.91
N ASN A 102 15.54 3.94 -19.03
CA ASN A 102 15.13 5.10 -18.24
C ASN A 102 14.64 4.73 -16.83
N ASP A 103 14.31 3.48 -16.59
CA ASP A 103 13.84 2.95 -15.30
C ASP A 103 14.93 2.15 -14.57
N GLU A 104 16.15 2.08 -15.12
CA GLU A 104 17.29 1.42 -14.47
C GLU A 104 17.65 2.09 -13.14
N HIS A 105 17.78 1.28 -12.11
CA HIS A 105 18.21 1.71 -10.78
C HIS A 105 19.21 0.69 -10.20
N PRO A 106 20.26 1.11 -9.47
CA PRO A 106 21.25 0.18 -8.91
C PRO A 106 20.69 -0.92 -8.03
N SER A 107 19.55 -0.67 -7.40
CA SER A 107 18.85 -1.63 -6.53
C SER A 107 17.86 -2.54 -7.28
N PHE A 108 17.63 -2.30 -8.57
CA PHE A 108 16.68 -3.09 -9.33
C PHE A 108 17.38 -4.27 -10.00
N ASN A 109 17.10 -5.45 -9.48
CA ASN A 109 17.59 -6.72 -10.02
C ASN A 109 16.38 -7.65 -10.13
N ASP A 110 16.14 -8.18 -11.31
CA ASP A 110 15.00 -9.05 -11.65
C ASP A 110 14.76 -10.19 -10.67
N ASN A 111 15.82 -10.70 -10.06
CA ASN A 111 15.70 -11.86 -9.17
C ASN A 111 15.27 -11.50 -7.73
N ILE A 112 15.41 -10.25 -7.31
CA ILE A 112 15.11 -9.84 -5.93
C ILE A 112 13.61 -9.79 -5.67
N PHE A 113 12.81 -9.44 -6.68
CA PHE A 113 11.38 -9.24 -6.55
C PHE A 113 10.53 -10.42 -7.04
N LYS A 114 11.14 -11.57 -7.33
CA LYS A 114 10.43 -12.81 -7.64
C LYS A 114 9.99 -13.52 -6.37
N VAL A 115 8.73 -13.88 -6.29
CA VAL A 115 8.17 -14.58 -5.13
C VAL A 115 7.19 -15.67 -5.54
N ASP A 116 7.13 -16.72 -4.74
CA ASP A 116 6.13 -17.78 -4.92
C ASP A 116 4.74 -17.29 -4.48
N LYS A 117 3.88 -16.98 -5.44
CA LYS A 117 2.50 -16.54 -5.21
C LYS A 117 1.73 -17.46 -4.26
N LYS A 118 1.94 -18.78 -4.31
CA LYS A 118 1.26 -19.72 -3.40
C LYS A 118 1.62 -19.46 -1.94
N LYS A 119 2.90 -19.12 -1.67
CA LYS A 119 3.35 -18.74 -0.32
C LYS A 119 2.73 -17.41 0.10
N VAL A 120 2.66 -16.43 -0.81
CA VAL A 120 2.02 -15.13 -0.55
C VAL A 120 0.54 -15.32 -0.20
N ILE A 121 -0.22 -16.07 -1.01
CA ILE A 121 -1.63 -16.39 -0.74
C ILE A 121 -1.79 -17.01 0.64
N LYS A 122 -1.01 -18.07 0.96
CA LYS A 122 -1.07 -18.75 2.27
C LYS A 122 -0.83 -17.79 3.44
N ASN A 123 0.08 -16.83 3.28
CA ASN A 123 0.36 -15.83 4.30
C ASN A 123 -0.80 -14.83 4.46
N ILE A 124 -1.41 -14.42 3.34
CA ILE A 124 -2.55 -13.50 3.35
C ILE A 124 -3.77 -14.18 3.99
N GLU A 125 -4.07 -15.42 3.62
CA GLU A 125 -5.18 -16.20 4.19
C GLU A 125 -5.14 -16.28 5.71
N LYS A 126 -3.96 -16.50 6.29
CA LYS A 126 -3.77 -16.50 7.75
C LYS A 126 -4.16 -15.16 8.41
N SER A 127 -3.96 -14.06 7.70
CA SER A 127 -4.25 -12.70 8.19
C SER A 127 -5.67 -12.25 7.86
N ALA A 128 -6.22 -12.73 6.77
CA ALA A 128 -7.51 -12.34 6.24
C ALA A 128 -8.66 -12.60 7.23
N LYS A 129 -8.70 -13.81 7.83
CA LYS A 129 -9.71 -14.17 8.86
C LYS A 129 -11.13 -13.70 8.50
N GLY A 130 -11.59 -14.05 7.29
CA GLY A 130 -12.93 -13.72 6.80
C GLY A 130 -13.08 -12.35 6.11
N GLN A 131 -12.00 -11.61 5.88
CA GLN A 131 -12.02 -10.47 4.95
C GLN A 131 -11.88 -10.96 3.51
N LYS A 132 -12.57 -10.27 2.60
CA LYS A 132 -12.52 -10.57 1.16
C LYS A 132 -11.19 -10.07 0.60
N PHE A 133 -10.47 -10.90 -0.11
CA PHE A 133 -9.30 -10.47 -0.87
C PHE A 133 -9.19 -11.20 -2.22
N LYS A 134 -8.48 -10.59 -3.14
CA LYS A 134 -8.18 -11.10 -4.47
C LYS A 134 -6.78 -10.68 -4.89
N LEU A 135 -6.00 -11.59 -5.46
CA LEU A 135 -4.70 -11.29 -6.05
C LEU A 135 -4.77 -11.55 -7.55
N ILE A 136 -4.46 -10.51 -8.32
CA ILE A 136 -4.39 -10.54 -9.78
C ILE A 136 -2.92 -10.66 -10.17
N GLU A 137 -2.58 -11.80 -10.75
CA GLU A 137 -1.23 -12.12 -11.21
C GLU A 137 -1.01 -11.69 -12.65
N GLY A 138 0.12 -11.06 -12.89
CA GLY A 138 0.62 -10.75 -14.23
C GLY A 138 1.13 -9.32 -14.35
N PHE A 139 1.93 -9.10 -15.38
CA PHE A 139 2.44 -7.77 -15.73
C PHE A 139 1.30 -6.82 -16.10
N TYR A 140 1.40 -5.57 -15.69
CA TYR A 140 0.32 -4.58 -15.81
C TYR A 140 -0.10 -4.30 -17.25
N HIS A 141 0.82 -4.35 -18.21
CA HIS A 141 0.47 -4.23 -19.63
C HIS A 141 -0.47 -5.36 -20.13
N LYS A 142 -0.51 -6.51 -19.45
CA LYS A 142 -1.43 -7.63 -19.76
C LYS A 142 -2.71 -7.59 -18.91
N THR A 143 -2.59 -7.14 -17.67
CA THR A 143 -3.67 -7.25 -16.68
C THR A 143 -4.45 -5.97 -16.48
N LEU A 144 -3.89 -4.79 -16.78
CA LEU A 144 -4.52 -3.51 -16.50
C LEU A 144 -4.77 -2.65 -17.73
N GLU A 145 -3.89 -2.72 -18.75
CA GLU A 145 -4.11 -1.97 -19.99
C GLU A 145 -5.40 -2.38 -20.67
N ASN A 146 -6.18 -1.41 -21.09
CA ASN A 146 -7.49 -1.61 -21.74
C ASN A 146 -8.51 -2.41 -20.90
N LYS A 147 -8.28 -2.54 -19.58
CA LYS A 147 -9.21 -3.15 -18.63
C LYS A 147 -9.96 -2.09 -17.84
N LYS A 148 -11.15 -2.46 -17.36
CA LYS A 148 -11.94 -1.65 -16.45
C LYS A 148 -11.78 -2.18 -15.03
N THR A 149 -11.87 -1.29 -14.05
CA THR A 149 -11.87 -1.69 -12.63
C THR A 149 -13.04 -2.62 -12.32
N SER A 150 -14.19 -2.43 -13.01
CA SER A 150 -15.36 -3.30 -12.92
C SER A 150 -15.10 -4.75 -13.34
N ASP A 151 -14.13 -5.01 -14.25
CA ASP A 151 -13.76 -6.36 -14.66
C ASP A 151 -13.20 -7.18 -13.49
N TYR A 152 -12.71 -6.49 -12.50
CA TYR A 152 -12.19 -7.05 -11.24
C TYR A 152 -13.16 -6.94 -10.06
N GLY A 153 -14.37 -6.42 -10.31
CA GLY A 153 -15.40 -6.19 -9.28
C GLY A 153 -15.12 -4.97 -8.40
N ILE A 154 -14.29 -4.03 -8.88
CA ILE A 154 -13.93 -2.81 -8.19
C ILE A 154 -14.81 -1.68 -8.72
N ASN A 155 -15.65 -1.10 -7.85
CA ASN A 155 -16.51 0.03 -8.22
C ASN A 155 -15.95 1.35 -7.72
N LYS A 156 -15.58 1.41 -6.46
CA LYS A 156 -15.02 2.59 -5.79
C LYS A 156 -13.87 2.18 -4.90
N SER A 157 -12.78 2.94 -4.96
CA SER A 157 -11.62 2.73 -4.11
C SER A 157 -11.55 3.77 -3.02
N ARG A 158 -11.30 3.37 -1.78
CA ARG A 158 -11.06 4.28 -0.66
C ARG A 158 -9.58 4.50 -0.36
N ILE A 159 -8.76 3.48 -0.64
CA ILE A 159 -7.31 3.58 -0.51
C ILE A 159 -6.67 2.87 -1.69
N ILE A 160 -5.69 3.53 -2.30
CA ILE A 160 -4.87 3.00 -3.38
C ILE A 160 -3.42 3.11 -2.96
N MET A 161 -2.73 1.98 -2.87
CA MET A 161 -1.29 1.89 -2.61
C MET A 161 -0.56 1.63 -3.92
N ILE A 162 0.38 2.50 -4.27
CA ILE A 162 1.26 2.39 -5.43
C ILE A 162 2.67 2.09 -4.90
N ASP A 163 3.12 0.86 -5.11
CA ASP A 163 4.40 0.32 -4.62
C ASP A 163 4.97 -0.61 -5.71
N CYS A 164 5.15 -0.06 -6.90
CA CYS A 164 5.53 -0.83 -8.10
C CYS A 164 6.81 -0.33 -8.78
N ASP A 165 7.56 0.54 -8.09
CA ASP A 165 8.92 1.00 -8.39
C ASP A 165 9.11 1.67 -9.76
N LEU A 166 8.66 1.05 -10.85
CA LEU A 166 8.90 1.52 -12.22
C LEU A 166 7.89 2.58 -12.66
N LYS A 167 8.37 3.64 -13.33
CA LYS A 167 7.53 4.72 -13.85
C LYS A 167 6.44 4.22 -14.79
N GLU A 168 6.78 3.28 -15.68
CA GLU A 168 5.81 2.72 -16.61
C GLU A 168 4.70 1.96 -15.87
N SER A 169 5.08 1.08 -14.94
CA SER A 169 4.14 0.33 -14.09
C SER A 169 3.25 1.28 -13.30
N THR A 170 3.82 2.32 -12.70
CA THR A 170 3.08 3.36 -11.97
C THR A 170 2.06 4.07 -12.88
N SER A 171 2.45 4.41 -14.11
CA SER A 171 1.56 5.08 -15.06
C SER A 171 0.37 4.20 -15.45
N ILE A 172 0.61 2.92 -15.71
CA ILE A 172 -0.44 1.95 -16.04
C ILE A 172 -1.38 1.76 -14.84
N ALA A 173 -0.81 1.56 -13.65
CA ALA A 173 -1.57 1.38 -12.42
C ALA A 173 -2.49 2.59 -12.12
N LEU A 174 -1.97 3.81 -12.25
CA LEU A 174 -2.76 5.04 -12.05
C LEU A 174 -3.84 5.21 -13.11
N ASN A 175 -3.54 4.95 -14.38
CA ASN A 175 -4.53 5.01 -15.47
C ASN A 175 -5.67 4.02 -15.26
N PHE A 176 -5.39 2.85 -14.73
CA PHE A 176 -6.41 1.88 -14.35
C PHE A 176 -7.19 2.35 -13.11
N ALA A 177 -6.48 2.69 -12.02
CA ALA A 177 -7.08 3.02 -10.73
C ALA A 177 -7.96 4.27 -10.76
N LYS A 178 -7.68 5.25 -11.65
CA LYS A 178 -8.48 6.48 -11.78
C LYS A 178 -9.98 6.23 -12.04
N GLN A 179 -10.32 5.09 -12.63
CA GLN A 179 -11.70 4.72 -12.92
C GLN A 179 -12.54 4.42 -11.65
N SER A 180 -11.89 4.15 -10.52
CA SER A 180 -12.53 3.85 -9.24
C SER A 180 -12.38 4.96 -8.20
N LEU A 181 -11.81 6.10 -8.58
CA LEU A 181 -11.66 7.25 -7.69
C LEU A 181 -13.02 7.81 -7.26
N GLN A 182 -13.07 8.28 -6.05
CA GLN A 182 -14.20 8.99 -5.46
C GLN A 182 -13.69 10.06 -4.50
N GLU A 183 -14.56 10.95 -4.09
CA GLU A 183 -14.26 11.89 -3.01
C GLU A 183 -13.82 11.13 -1.75
N GLY A 184 -12.71 11.56 -1.15
CA GLY A 184 -12.11 10.92 0.01
C GLY A 184 -11.21 9.71 -0.30
N THR A 185 -10.99 9.33 -1.57
CA THR A 185 -9.97 8.34 -1.92
C THR A 185 -8.57 8.85 -1.53
N ILE A 186 -7.80 8.04 -0.82
CA ILE A 186 -6.42 8.34 -0.47
C ILE A 186 -5.48 7.49 -1.32
N ILE A 187 -4.57 8.15 -2.04
CA ILE A 187 -3.52 7.49 -2.81
C ILE A 187 -2.22 7.59 -2.01
N ILE A 188 -1.55 6.46 -1.85
CA ILE A 188 -0.25 6.35 -1.16
C ILE A 188 0.77 5.93 -2.22
N PHE A 189 1.86 6.69 -2.34
CA PHE A 189 3.02 6.33 -3.13
C PHE A 189 4.15 5.95 -2.18
N ASP A 190 4.72 4.75 -2.30
CA ASP A 190 5.85 4.33 -1.47
C ASP A 190 7.12 5.09 -1.86
N ASP A 191 7.37 5.20 -3.15
CA ASP A 191 8.63 5.73 -3.69
C ASP A 191 8.56 7.20 -4.13
N PHE A 192 7.58 7.98 -3.66
CA PHE A 192 7.39 9.37 -4.10
C PHE A 192 8.64 10.25 -3.87
N ASN A 193 9.34 10.01 -2.76
CA ASN A 193 10.57 10.72 -2.38
C ASN A 193 11.80 9.81 -2.45
N PHE A 194 11.78 8.80 -3.31
CA PHE A 194 12.84 7.82 -3.35
C PHE A 194 14.13 8.38 -3.99
N TYR A 195 15.24 7.80 -3.60
CA TYR A 195 16.57 8.09 -4.12
C TYR A 195 16.69 7.74 -5.61
N LYS A 196 17.13 8.69 -6.43
CA LYS A 196 17.19 8.54 -7.90
C LYS A 196 18.29 7.61 -8.43
N GLY A 197 19.04 6.98 -7.54
CA GLY A 197 20.20 6.20 -7.94
C GLY A 197 21.43 7.08 -8.24
N ASN A 198 22.54 6.41 -8.46
CA ASN A 198 23.86 7.06 -8.56
C ASN A 198 24.24 7.42 -10.01
N LYS A 199 23.30 7.59 -10.89
CA LYS A 199 23.60 8.14 -12.20
C LYS A 199 23.63 9.65 -12.04
N ASN A 200 24.76 10.28 -12.33
CA ASN A 200 24.91 11.72 -12.48
C ASN A 200 23.95 12.22 -13.57
N LYS A 201 22.70 12.33 -13.25
CA LYS A 201 21.63 12.78 -14.14
C LYS A 201 20.82 13.86 -13.46
#